data_d9ba3b7595eba7cd6c04af083d49d85b
#
_entry.id   d9ba3b7595eba7cd6c04af083d49d85b
#
_cell.length_a   1.000
_cell.length_b   1.000
_cell.length_c   1.000
_cell.angle_alpha   90.00
_cell.angle_beta   90.00
_cell.angle_gamma   90.00
#
_symmetry.space_group_name_H-M   'P 1'
#
loop_
_entity.id
_entity.type
_entity.pdbx_description
1 polymer ?
#
loop_
_entity_poly.entity_id
_entity_poly.type
_entity_poly.pdbx_seq_one_letter_code
_entity_poly.pdbx_strand_id
1 'polypeptide(L)'
;FFIPRSLWPKKPDVALGPWVKEKVFGYPVPGNNGWPAGTIAEAYINFGALGIPLVMFLYGLFCRIFYNSFAKQLGKNLPLTILYSYIIWRFGVSTFGLNIAHGFSQTLILAIPMLIFLYLTKVKNKKLN
;
A
#
# COMPACT_ATOMS: atom_id res chain seq x y z
N PHE A 1 3.69 9.37 7.56
CA PHE A 1 4.43 8.22 8.06
C PHE A 1 5.92 8.55 8.29
N PHE A 2 6.59 9.26 7.37
CA PHE A 2 8.03 9.49 7.41
C PHE A 2 8.50 10.55 8.43
N ILE A 3 7.62 11.42 8.92
CA ILE A 3 7.96 12.43 9.93
C ILE A 3 7.62 11.89 11.31
N PRO A 4 8.60 11.76 12.22
CA PRO A 4 8.35 11.34 13.60
C PRO A 4 7.45 12.33 14.36
N ARG A 5 6.68 11.85 15.32
CA ARG A 5 5.83 12.71 16.17
C ARG A 5 6.65 13.67 17.04
N SER A 6 7.92 13.38 17.29
CA SER A 6 8.84 14.29 17.96
C SER A 6 9.07 15.58 17.17
N LEU A 7 9.01 15.53 15.83
CA LEU A 7 9.15 16.69 14.96
C LEU A 7 7.80 17.33 14.60
N TRP A 8 6.71 16.58 14.68
CA TRP A 8 5.36 17.06 14.40
C TRP A 8 4.35 16.51 15.42
N PRO A 9 4.28 17.10 16.64
CA PRO A 9 3.42 16.62 17.72
C PRO A 9 1.91 16.60 17.38
N LYS A 10 1.45 17.56 16.59
CA LYS A 10 0.05 17.69 16.12
C LYS A 10 -0.23 16.93 14.83
N LYS A 11 0.61 15.99 14.45
CA LYS A 11 0.39 15.17 13.27
C LYS A 11 -0.96 14.45 13.32
N PRO A 12 -1.84 14.61 12.31
CA PRO A 12 -3.13 13.93 12.28
C PRO A 12 -2.96 12.41 12.28
N ASP A 13 -3.88 11.72 12.91
CA ASP A 13 -3.92 10.26 12.87
C ASP A 13 -4.33 9.79 11.48
N VAL A 14 -3.49 8.98 10.88
CA VAL A 14 -3.72 8.38 9.55
C VAL A 14 -4.61 7.13 9.68
N ALA A 15 -4.80 6.63 10.90
CA ALA A 15 -5.63 5.47 11.18
C ALA A 15 -7.11 5.85 11.20
N LEU A 16 -7.82 5.65 10.10
CA LEU A 16 -9.27 5.87 10.02
C LEU A 16 -10.09 4.85 10.83
N GLY A 17 -9.49 3.73 11.22
CA GLY A 17 -10.20 2.65 11.93
C GLY A 17 -10.90 3.07 13.21
N PRO A 18 -10.24 3.78 14.16
CA PRO A 18 -10.89 4.30 15.36
C PRO A 18 -12.02 5.27 15.03
N TRP A 19 -11.81 6.16 14.05
CA TRP A 19 -12.82 7.13 13.62
C TRP A 19 -14.06 6.44 13.02
N VAL A 20 -13.87 5.44 12.16
CA VAL A 20 -14.97 4.65 11.58
C VAL A 20 -15.76 3.93 12.68
N LYS A 21 -15.06 3.30 13.63
CA LYS A 21 -15.68 2.60 14.74
C LYS A 21 -16.57 3.54 15.60
N GLU A 22 -16.07 4.71 15.90
CA GLU A 22 -16.80 5.69 16.71
C GLU A 22 -17.92 6.37 15.93
N LYS A 23 -17.65 6.91 14.75
CA LYS A 23 -18.58 7.75 13.99
C LYS A 23 -19.60 6.98 13.17
N VAL A 24 -19.21 5.80 12.66
CA VAL A 24 -20.11 5.00 11.81
C VAL A 24 -20.87 3.97 12.64
N PHE A 25 -20.20 3.30 13.58
CA PHE A 25 -20.79 2.23 14.35
C PHE A 25 -21.23 2.63 15.78
N GLY A 26 -20.91 3.85 16.22
CA GLY A 26 -21.32 4.36 17.54
C GLY A 26 -20.64 3.67 18.75
N TYR A 27 -19.61 2.89 18.53
CA TYR A 27 -18.92 2.22 19.62
C TYR A 27 -17.81 3.10 20.20
N PRO A 28 -17.78 3.33 21.53
CA PRO A 28 -16.66 4.01 22.17
C PRO A 28 -15.37 3.23 21.93
N VAL A 29 -14.29 3.94 21.63
CA VAL A 29 -12.97 3.35 21.34
C VAL A 29 -12.09 3.45 22.57
N PRO A 30 -12.04 2.46 23.47
CA PRO A 30 -10.97 2.37 24.43
C PRO A 30 -9.70 1.88 23.71
N GLY A 31 -8.70 2.76 23.62
CA GLY A 31 -7.43 2.45 22.97
C GLY A 31 -7.41 2.60 21.45
N ASN A 32 -6.35 2.10 20.83
CA ASN A 32 -6.05 2.29 19.40
C ASN A 32 -6.66 1.21 18.48
N ASN A 33 -7.65 0.47 18.97
CA ASN A 33 -8.32 -0.62 18.25
C ASN A 33 -9.44 -0.08 17.37
N GLY A 34 -9.20 0.01 16.08
CA GLY A 34 -10.19 0.42 15.10
C GLY A 34 -10.45 -0.67 14.05
N TRP A 35 -11.57 -0.56 13.37
CA TRP A 35 -11.86 -1.41 12.22
C TRP A 35 -11.24 -0.84 10.95
N PRO A 36 -10.54 -1.64 10.13
CA PRO A 36 -9.93 -1.13 8.92
C PRO A 36 -11.02 -0.64 7.95
N ALA A 37 -10.87 0.59 7.47
CA ALA A 37 -11.83 1.19 6.56
C ALA A 37 -11.72 0.65 5.13
N GLY A 38 -10.54 0.21 4.72
CA GLY A 38 -10.25 -0.18 3.34
C GLY A 38 -10.29 1.00 2.36
N THR A 39 -9.75 0.79 1.18
CA THR A 39 -9.60 1.84 0.15
C THR A 39 -10.94 2.41 -0.32
N ILE A 40 -11.98 1.56 -0.44
CA ILE A 40 -13.32 1.98 -0.90
C ILE A 40 -13.96 2.92 0.12
N ALA A 41 -13.92 2.56 1.40
CA ALA A 41 -14.48 3.40 2.46
C ALA A 41 -13.71 4.70 2.62
N GLU A 42 -12.37 4.67 2.48
CA GLU A 42 -11.52 5.86 2.49
C GLU A 42 -11.87 6.81 1.33
N ALA A 43 -12.09 6.27 0.13
CA ALA A 43 -12.54 7.04 -1.03
C ALA A 43 -13.91 7.71 -0.79
N TYR A 44 -14.84 6.98 -0.18
CA TYR A 44 -16.16 7.51 0.17
C TYR A 44 -16.08 8.62 1.24
N ILE A 45 -15.31 8.40 2.28
CA ILE A 45 -15.14 9.36 3.40
C ILE A 45 -14.54 10.68 2.90
N ASN A 46 -13.56 10.63 1.98
CA ASN A 46 -12.85 11.81 1.51
C ASN A 46 -13.56 12.53 0.36
N PHE A 47 -14.25 11.81 -0.53
CA PHE A 47 -14.76 12.36 -1.80
C PHE A 47 -16.25 12.04 -2.05
N GLY A 48 -16.92 11.36 -1.11
CA GLY A 48 -18.31 10.93 -1.27
C GLY A 48 -18.48 9.82 -2.31
N ALA A 49 -19.72 9.63 -2.77
CA ALA A 49 -20.08 8.55 -3.69
C ALA A 49 -19.30 8.58 -5.02
N LEU A 50 -19.00 9.76 -5.55
CA LEU A 50 -18.22 9.93 -6.78
C LEU A 50 -16.73 9.61 -6.58
N GLY A 51 -16.24 9.68 -5.37
CA GLY A 51 -14.88 9.31 -5.03
C GLY A 51 -14.57 7.83 -5.24
N ILE A 52 -15.56 6.97 -5.03
CA ILE A 52 -15.38 5.52 -5.19
C ILE A 52 -14.96 5.18 -6.63
N PRO A 53 -15.74 5.47 -7.67
CA PRO A 53 -15.35 5.14 -9.04
C PRO A 53 -14.06 5.84 -9.48
N LEU A 54 -13.83 7.08 -9.06
CA LEU A 54 -12.62 7.82 -9.40
C LEU A 54 -11.37 7.16 -8.80
N VAL A 55 -11.38 6.89 -7.50
CA VAL A 55 -10.23 6.28 -6.82
C VAL A 55 -9.99 4.86 -7.33
N MET A 56 -11.04 4.06 -7.52
CA MET A 56 -10.91 2.69 -8.03
C MET A 56 -10.42 2.66 -9.48
N PHE A 57 -10.82 3.63 -10.32
CA PHE A 57 -10.29 3.78 -11.66
C PHE A 57 -8.78 4.08 -11.64
N LEU A 58 -8.34 5.06 -10.84
CA LEU A 58 -6.92 5.39 -10.70
C LEU A 58 -6.12 4.21 -10.15
N TYR A 59 -6.69 3.47 -9.23
CA TYR A 59 -6.09 2.27 -8.66
C TYR A 59 -5.92 1.16 -9.72
N GLY A 60 -6.94 0.92 -10.53
CA GLY A 60 -6.89 -0.02 -11.65
C GLY A 60 -5.88 0.39 -12.72
N LEU A 61 -5.82 1.69 -13.05
CA LEU A 61 -4.84 2.25 -13.98
C LEU A 61 -3.41 2.04 -13.46
N PHE A 62 -3.17 2.30 -12.18
CA PHE A 62 -1.88 2.01 -11.54
C PHE A 62 -1.50 0.53 -11.66
N CYS A 63 -2.39 -0.38 -11.31
CA CYS A 63 -2.17 -1.82 -11.44
C CYS A 63 -1.86 -2.22 -12.90
N ARG A 64 -2.56 -1.62 -13.87
CA ARG A 64 -2.33 -1.88 -15.29
C ARG A 64 -0.95 -1.41 -15.76
N ILE A 65 -0.55 -0.20 -15.39
CA ILE A 65 0.79 0.33 -15.73
C ILE A 65 1.86 -0.57 -15.11
N PHE A 66 1.66 -0.94 -13.86
CA PHE A 66 2.58 -1.80 -13.13
C PHE A 66 2.70 -3.18 -13.78
N TYR A 67 1.57 -3.81 -14.10
CA TYR A 67 1.55 -5.07 -14.85
C TYR A 67 2.33 -4.97 -16.17
N ASN A 68 2.05 -3.97 -16.99
CA ASN A 68 2.70 -3.81 -18.28
C ASN A 68 4.22 -3.65 -18.17
N SER A 69 4.69 -2.98 -17.09
CA SER A 69 6.12 -2.79 -16.83
C SER A 69 6.85 -4.11 -16.52
N PHE A 70 6.16 -5.05 -15.90
CA PHE A 70 6.75 -6.32 -15.46
C PHE A 70 6.39 -7.52 -16.36
N ALA A 71 5.30 -7.46 -17.12
CA ALA A 71 4.72 -8.58 -17.84
C ALA A 71 5.72 -9.36 -18.73
N LYS A 72 6.65 -8.65 -19.41
CA LYS A 72 7.65 -9.27 -20.29
C LYS A 72 8.70 -10.10 -19.56
N GLN A 73 8.87 -9.88 -18.26
CA GLN A 73 9.90 -10.50 -17.42
C GLN A 73 9.33 -11.51 -16.43
N LEU A 74 8.00 -11.55 -16.27
CA LEU A 74 7.32 -12.51 -15.40
C LEU A 74 7.60 -13.94 -15.85
N GLY A 75 7.94 -14.81 -14.91
CA GLY A 75 8.31 -16.20 -15.19
C GLY A 75 9.73 -16.44 -15.71
N LYS A 76 10.39 -15.41 -16.26
CA LYS A 76 11.78 -15.51 -16.76
C LYS A 76 12.80 -15.12 -15.69
N ASN A 77 12.42 -14.22 -14.81
CA ASN A 77 13.25 -13.70 -13.72
C ASN A 77 12.52 -13.95 -12.40
N LEU A 78 12.92 -15.00 -11.69
CA LEU A 78 12.29 -15.41 -10.45
C LEU A 78 12.23 -14.28 -9.38
N PRO A 79 13.34 -13.58 -9.07
CA PRO A 79 13.33 -12.47 -8.12
C PRO A 79 12.32 -11.36 -8.50
N LEU A 80 12.24 -11.02 -9.77
CA LEU A 80 11.32 -9.99 -10.25
C LEU A 80 9.87 -10.45 -10.19
N THR A 81 9.60 -11.72 -10.46
CA THR A 81 8.29 -12.34 -10.33
C THR A 81 7.82 -12.31 -8.88
N ILE A 82 8.69 -12.64 -7.93
CA ILE A 82 8.39 -12.58 -6.50
C ILE A 82 8.07 -11.15 -6.06
N LEU A 83 8.90 -10.17 -6.48
CA LEU A 83 8.67 -8.76 -6.18
C LEU A 83 7.31 -8.28 -6.71
N TYR A 84 7.00 -8.59 -7.96
CA TYR A 84 5.73 -8.25 -8.59
C TYR A 84 4.55 -8.87 -7.82
N SER A 85 4.61 -10.18 -7.55
CA SER A 85 3.55 -10.90 -6.83
C SER A 85 3.31 -10.32 -5.44
N TYR A 86 4.40 -9.97 -4.73
CA TYR A 86 4.32 -9.30 -3.43
C TYR A 86 3.60 -7.94 -3.52
N ILE A 87 3.98 -7.11 -4.48
CA ILE A 87 3.38 -5.79 -4.65
C ILE A 87 1.90 -5.90 -4.99
N ILE A 88 1.51 -6.75 -5.94
CA ILE A 88 0.10 -6.96 -6.31
C ILE A 88 -0.71 -7.51 -5.13
N TRP A 89 -0.17 -8.47 -4.39
CA TRP A 89 -0.82 -8.99 -3.19
C TRP A 89 -1.03 -7.89 -2.14
N ARG A 90 -0.03 -7.05 -1.88
CA ARG A 90 -0.13 -5.93 -0.94
C ARG A 90 -1.18 -4.92 -1.35
N PHE A 91 -1.26 -4.58 -2.63
CA PHE A 91 -2.31 -3.71 -3.15
C PHE A 91 -3.69 -4.37 -3.01
N GLY A 92 -3.83 -5.65 -3.34
CA GLY A 92 -5.09 -6.38 -3.14
C GLY A 92 -5.56 -6.37 -1.69
N VAL A 93 -4.67 -6.68 -0.74
CA VAL A 93 -4.98 -6.65 0.71
C VAL A 93 -5.35 -5.24 1.19
N SER A 94 -4.66 -4.20 0.69
CA SER A 94 -4.96 -2.81 1.08
C SER A 94 -6.36 -2.36 0.64
N THR A 95 -6.88 -2.91 -0.46
CA THR A 95 -8.24 -2.61 -0.93
C THR A 95 -9.30 -3.03 0.07
N PHE A 96 -9.09 -4.13 0.78
CA PHE A 96 -10.08 -4.72 1.69
C PHE A 96 -9.85 -4.39 3.17
N GLY A 97 -8.62 -4.21 3.60
CA GLY A 97 -8.32 -4.16 5.03
C GLY A 97 -7.37 -3.06 5.50
N LEU A 98 -6.78 -2.28 4.60
CA LEU A 98 -5.85 -1.22 4.95
C LEU A 98 -6.24 0.07 4.24
N ASN A 99 -5.94 1.21 4.86
CA ASN A 99 -6.06 2.49 4.16
C ASN A 99 -4.95 2.64 3.09
N ILE A 100 -5.17 3.48 2.09
CA ILE A 100 -4.28 3.70 0.95
C ILE A 100 -2.87 4.10 1.44
N ALA A 101 -2.78 5.04 2.37
CA ALA A 101 -1.52 5.54 2.89
C ALA A 101 -0.71 4.45 3.62
N HIS A 102 -1.38 3.58 4.38
CA HIS A 102 -0.74 2.46 5.07
C HIS A 102 -0.29 1.38 4.09
N GLY A 103 -1.13 1.01 3.13
CA GLY A 103 -0.79 0.05 2.08
C GLY A 103 0.43 0.49 1.28
N PHE A 104 0.45 1.76 0.86
CA PHE A 104 1.56 2.33 0.10
C PHE A 104 2.87 2.37 0.91
N SER A 105 2.84 2.85 2.14
CA SER A 105 4.03 2.94 2.99
C SER A 105 4.64 1.57 3.31
N GLN A 106 3.82 0.59 3.62
CA GLN A 106 4.28 -0.78 3.88
C GLN A 106 4.88 -1.42 2.61
N THR A 107 4.30 -1.16 1.45
CA THR A 107 4.83 -1.64 0.18
C THR A 107 6.21 -1.07 -0.09
N LEU A 108 6.42 0.23 0.13
CA LEU A 108 7.73 0.86 -0.03
C LEU A 108 8.79 0.31 0.94
N ILE A 109 8.44 0.17 2.22
CA ILE A 109 9.36 -0.33 3.26
C ILE A 109 9.95 -1.70 2.88
N LEU A 110 9.16 -2.57 2.27
CA LEU A 110 9.63 -3.91 1.89
C LEU A 110 10.15 -3.99 0.45
N ALA A 111 9.63 -3.18 -0.47
CA ALA A 111 10.11 -3.18 -1.85
C ALA A 111 11.53 -2.61 -1.98
N ILE A 112 11.88 -1.58 -1.19
CA ILE A 112 13.22 -0.96 -1.25
C ILE A 112 14.34 -1.95 -0.89
N PRO A 113 14.31 -2.65 0.26
CA PRO A 113 15.33 -3.66 0.58
C PRO A 113 15.41 -4.77 -0.46
N MET A 114 14.28 -5.18 -1.02
CA MET A 114 14.24 -6.22 -2.05
C MET A 114 14.88 -5.75 -3.36
N LEU A 115 14.65 -4.51 -3.77
CA LEU A 115 15.31 -3.92 -4.96
C LEU A 115 16.82 -3.80 -4.74
N ILE A 116 17.26 -3.40 -3.55
CA ILE A 116 18.68 -3.35 -3.19
C ILE A 116 19.31 -4.75 -3.28
N PHE A 117 18.64 -5.76 -2.72
CA PHE A 117 19.11 -7.15 -2.80
C PHE A 117 19.23 -7.64 -4.24
N LEU A 118 18.23 -7.36 -5.09
CA LEU A 118 18.24 -7.70 -6.52
C LEU A 118 19.40 -7.02 -7.26
N TYR A 119 19.66 -5.76 -6.95
CA TYR A 119 20.76 -5.02 -7.53
C TYR A 119 22.12 -5.63 -7.14
N LEU A 120 22.33 -5.93 -5.87
CA LEU A 120 23.57 -6.53 -5.37
C LEU A 120 23.84 -7.92 -5.96
N THR A 121 22.82 -8.77 -6.09
CA THR A 121 22.95 -10.10 -6.70
C THR A 121 23.27 -10.02 -8.19
N LYS A 122 22.69 -9.06 -8.91
CA LYS A 122 22.97 -8.83 -10.33
C LYS A 122 24.41 -8.38 -10.56
N VAL A 123 24.92 -7.49 -9.71
CA VAL A 123 26.32 -7.02 -9.77
C VAL A 123 27.30 -8.15 -9.49
N LYS A 124 27.00 -9.02 -8.51
CA LYS A 124 27.85 -10.18 -8.20
C LYS A 124 27.96 -11.16 -9.36
N ASN A 125 26.86 -11.49 -10.02
CA ASN A 125 26.85 -12.41 -11.16
C ASN A 125 27.63 -11.85 -12.38
N LYS A 126 27.64 -10.53 -12.57
CA LYS A 126 28.38 -9.88 -13.67
C LYS A 126 29.91 -9.86 -13.44
N LYS A 127 30.38 -10.05 -12.19
CA LYS A 127 31.82 -10.14 -11.88
C LYS A 127 32.37 -11.57 -11.94
N LEU A 128 31.50 -12.57 -12.05
CA LEU A 128 31.88 -13.99 -12.09
C LEU A 128 31.91 -14.57 -13.52
N ASN A 129 31.44 -13.81 -14.52
CA ASN A 129 31.54 -14.05 -15.96
C ASN A 129 32.53 -13.04 -16.61
#